data_69fe58ec478028b035fea52941b5d355
#
_entry.id   69fe58ec478028b035fea52941b5d355
#
_cell.length_a   1.000
_cell.length_b   1.000
_cell.length_c   1.000
_cell.angle_alpha   90.00
_cell.angle_beta   90.00
_cell.angle_gamma   90.00
#
_symmetry.space_group_name_H-M   'P 1'
#
loop_
_entity.id
_entity.type
_entity.pdbx_description
1 polymer ?
#
loop_
_entity_poly.entity_id
_entity_poly.type
_entity_poly.pdbx_seq_one_letter_code
_entity_poly.pdbx_strand_id
1 'polypeptide(L)'
;SPSVAAKMYAVSMLNVSIIIPAWNEQDRIADCLTNAIRQTVMPHEVIVVDNRSTDDTTGAVERFMEAHPQAPIRLLHQDAEQGLIPTRNFGLNAATGDVLGRIDADCMLKPDWVEVVAGIFTEDAEAMGATGPVVYYDMPGKRVGLMGDDHVRRHTYRADGGQVLLFGSNMALRATAWHRIADEVCPDKEDVMHEDIDVSLHLLGLGMKTVYSQRMICGISARRMDTSFKSFH
;
A
#
# COMPACT_ATOMS: atom_id res chain seq x y z
N SER A 1 -5.13 46.49 -5.75
CA SER A 1 -4.26 45.50 -5.07
C SER A 1 -5.03 44.24 -4.82
N PRO A 2 -4.59 43.10 -5.32
CA PRO A 2 -5.20 41.80 -5.01
C PRO A 2 -4.99 41.52 -3.52
N SER A 3 -6.06 41.08 -2.86
CA SER A 3 -6.08 40.84 -1.42
C SER A 3 -5.08 39.74 -1.04
N VAL A 4 -4.47 39.87 0.14
CA VAL A 4 -3.52 38.93 0.75
C VAL A 4 -4.08 37.49 0.84
N ALA A 5 -5.40 37.31 0.73
CA ALA A 5 -6.09 36.01 0.72
C ALA A 5 -5.89 35.20 -0.58
N ALA A 6 -5.42 35.78 -1.68
CA ALA A 6 -5.20 35.07 -2.97
C ALA A 6 -3.79 34.45 -3.10
N LYS A 7 -2.96 34.53 -2.07
CA LYS A 7 -1.66 33.86 -1.98
C LYS A 7 -1.65 32.64 -1.03
N MET A 8 -2.80 32.02 -0.80
CA MET A 8 -2.76 30.62 -0.37
C MET A 8 -2.27 29.82 -1.58
N TYR A 9 -0.98 29.53 -1.58
CA TYR A 9 -0.38 28.60 -2.51
C TYR A 9 -1.25 27.34 -2.52
N ALA A 10 -1.81 27.00 -3.66
CA ALA A 10 -2.29 25.68 -3.90
C ALA A 10 -1.04 24.79 -3.77
N VAL A 11 -0.82 24.25 -2.57
CA VAL A 11 0.15 23.16 -2.41
C VAL A 11 -0.41 22.06 -3.27
N SER A 12 0.24 21.80 -4.41
CA SER A 12 -0.17 20.73 -5.28
C SER A 12 -0.10 19.45 -4.45
N MET A 13 -1.23 18.78 -4.31
CA MET A 13 -1.25 17.50 -3.59
C MET A 13 -0.29 16.55 -4.28
N LEU A 14 0.48 15.79 -3.49
CA LEU A 14 1.38 14.78 -4.01
C LEU A 14 0.59 13.70 -4.74
N ASN A 15 1.11 13.27 -5.88
CA ASN A 15 0.54 12.18 -6.67
C ASN A 15 0.77 10.83 -5.96
N VAL A 16 -0.30 10.11 -5.66
CA VAL A 16 -0.23 8.80 -5.01
C VAL A 16 -0.51 7.71 -6.03
N SER A 17 0.47 6.82 -6.25
CA SER A 17 0.30 5.55 -6.96
C SER A 17 -0.12 4.47 -5.97
N ILE A 18 -1.11 3.63 -6.33
CA ILE A 18 -1.50 2.45 -5.54
C ILE A 18 -0.96 1.20 -6.25
N ILE A 19 -0.18 0.39 -5.55
CA ILE A 19 0.42 -0.83 -6.05
C ILE A 19 -0.26 -2.04 -5.39
N ILE A 20 -0.76 -2.96 -6.21
CA ILE A 20 -1.54 -4.13 -5.80
C ILE A 20 -0.89 -5.39 -6.40
N PRO A 21 0.01 -6.07 -5.67
CA PRO A 21 0.47 -7.40 -6.06
C PRO A 21 -0.71 -8.38 -6.03
N ALA A 22 -0.87 -9.19 -7.07
CA ALA A 22 -1.98 -10.13 -7.19
C ALA A 22 -1.50 -11.52 -7.63
N TRP A 23 -2.00 -12.55 -6.96
CA TRP A 23 -1.85 -13.95 -7.32
C TRP A 23 -3.06 -14.75 -6.85
N ASN A 24 -3.84 -15.28 -7.80
CA ASN A 24 -5.07 -16.03 -7.53
C ASN A 24 -6.07 -15.28 -6.65
N GLU A 25 -6.46 -14.08 -7.09
CA GLU A 25 -7.36 -13.18 -6.37
C GLU A 25 -8.64 -12.83 -7.17
N GLN A 26 -9.05 -13.72 -8.11
CA GLN A 26 -10.21 -13.50 -8.99
C GLN A 26 -11.50 -13.08 -8.24
N ASP A 27 -11.70 -13.58 -7.02
CA ASP A 27 -12.91 -13.34 -6.23
C ASP A 27 -12.87 -12.01 -5.45
N ARG A 28 -11.70 -11.34 -5.36
CA ARG A 28 -11.48 -10.17 -4.49
C ARG A 28 -10.99 -8.93 -5.23
N ILE A 29 -10.26 -9.12 -6.31
CA ILE A 29 -9.58 -8.02 -6.98
C ILE A 29 -10.55 -6.93 -7.46
N ALA A 30 -11.75 -7.27 -7.91
CA ALA A 30 -12.75 -6.31 -8.36
C ALA A 30 -13.26 -5.41 -7.21
N ASP A 31 -13.45 -5.96 -6.01
CA ASP A 31 -13.83 -5.21 -4.82
C ASP A 31 -12.70 -4.30 -4.37
N CYS A 32 -11.46 -4.78 -4.38
CA CYS A 32 -10.26 -3.99 -4.08
C CYS A 32 -10.14 -2.81 -5.05
N LEU A 33 -10.24 -3.04 -6.35
CA LEU A 33 -10.21 -1.99 -7.38
C LEU A 33 -11.35 -0.99 -7.23
N THR A 34 -12.57 -1.45 -6.89
CA THR A 34 -13.71 -0.57 -6.62
C THR A 34 -13.38 0.42 -5.48
N ASN A 35 -12.76 -0.05 -4.40
CA ASN A 35 -12.36 0.82 -3.30
C ASN A 35 -11.18 1.72 -3.68
N ALA A 36 -10.24 1.24 -4.50
CA ALA A 36 -9.10 2.02 -4.95
C ALA A 36 -9.49 3.21 -5.85
N ILE A 37 -10.54 3.08 -6.67
CA ILE A 37 -11.00 4.17 -7.55
C ILE A 37 -12.13 5.03 -6.94
N ARG A 38 -12.77 4.59 -5.85
CA ARG A 38 -13.80 5.38 -5.13
C ARG A 38 -13.22 6.21 -3.99
N GLN A 39 -12.11 6.87 -4.26
CA GLN A 39 -11.43 7.72 -3.30
C GLN A 39 -11.95 9.17 -3.39
N THR A 40 -11.91 9.92 -2.29
CA THR A 40 -12.22 11.38 -2.25
C THR A 40 -11.26 12.16 -3.14
N VAL A 41 -10.01 11.71 -3.22
CA VAL A 41 -8.99 12.17 -4.16
C VAL A 41 -8.61 10.99 -5.03
N MET A 42 -8.77 11.12 -6.35
CA MET A 42 -8.41 10.06 -7.30
C MET A 42 -6.91 9.75 -7.19
N PRO A 43 -6.50 8.48 -7.09
CA PRO A 43 -5.09 8.12 -7.18
C PRO A 43 -4.52 8.53 -8.54
N HIS A 44 -3.23 8.83 -8.58
CA HIS A 44 -2.51 9.11 -9.81
C HIS A 44 -2.58 7.91 -10.78
N GLU A 45 -2.39 6.73 -10.24
CA GLU A 45 -2.53 5.44 -10.93
C GLU A 45 -2.82 4.32 -9.91
N VAL A 46 -3.42 3.25 -10.38
CA VAL A 46 -3.59 1.98 -9.68
C VAL A 46 -2.90 0.90 -10.52
N ILE A 47 -1.83 0.32 -10.00
CA ILE A 47 -1.03 -0.70 -10.69
C ILE A 47 -1.35 -2.05 -10.07
N VAL A 48 -2.05 -2.90 -10.82
CA VAL A 48 -2.17 -4.32 -10.48
C VAL A 48 -1.01 -5.06 -11.13
N VAL A 49 -0.29 -5.85 -10.35
CA VAL A 49 0.79 -6.69 -10.85
C VAL A 49 0.39 -8.14 -10.67
N ASP A 50 -0.03 -8.79 -11.76
CA ASP A 50 -0.29 -10.22 -11.77
C ASP A 50 1.02 -11.00 -11.78
N ASN A 51 1.13 -11.99 -10.90
CA ASN A 51 2.31 -12.83 -10.80
C ASN A 51 1.95 -14.28 -11.09
N ARG A 52 1.70 -14.58 -12.38
CA ARG A 52 1.39 -15.93 -12.88
C ARG A 52 0.16 -16.55 -12.21
N SER A 53 -0.92 -15.79 -12.06
CA SER A 53 -2.19 -16.35 -11.57
C SER A 53 -2.64 -17.49 -12.47
N THR A 54 -3.17 -18.54 -11.85
CA THR A 54 -3.70 -19.73 -12.52
C THR A 54 -5.23 -19.74 -12.58
N ASP A 55 -5.86 -18.80 -11.89
CA ASP A 55 -7.30 -18.52 -11.92
C ASP A 55 -7.62 -17.37 -12.91
N ASP A 56 -8.82 -16.82 -12.86
CA ASP A 56 -9.25 -15.74 -13.75
C ASP A 56 -8.94 -14.32 -13.19
N THR A 57 -7.90 -14.16 -12.37
CA THR A 57 -7.51 -12.87 -11.81
C THR A 57 -7.27 -11.82 -12.89
N THR A 58 -6.46 -12.14 -13.91
CA THR A 58 -6.17 -11.24 -15.03
C THR A 58 -7.45 -10.83 -15.76
N GLY A 59 -8.30 -11.80 -16.12
CA GLY A 59 -9.58 -11.53 -16.78
C GLY A 59 -10.52 -10.69 -15.93
N ALA A 60 -10.52 -10.86 -14.61
CA ALA A 60 -11.32 -10.03 -13.70
C ALA A 60 -10.85 -8.56 -13.71
N VAL A 61 -9.52 -8.33 -13.73
CA VAL A 61 -8.95 -6.97 -13.84
C VAL A 61 -9.27 -6.34 -15.19
N GLU A 62 -9.10 -7.07 -16.29
CA GLU A 62 -9.39 -6.58 -17.64
C GLU A 62 -10.85 -6.17 -17.80
N ARG A 63 -11.79 -7.02 -17.36
CA ARG A 63 -13.23 -6.70 -17.35
C ARG A 63 -13.55 -5.47 -16.49
N PHE A 64 -12.86 -5.33 -15.37
CA PHE A 64 -13.02 -4.15 -14.51
C PHE A 64 -12.53 -2.88 -15.21
N MET A 65 -11.40 -2.94 -15.91
CA MET A 65 -10.86 -1.80 -16.69
C MET A 65 -11.79 -1.43 -17.86
N GLU A 66 -12.34 -2.41 -18.57
CA GLU A 66 -13.33 -2.18 -19.64
C GLU A 66 -14.61 -1.49 -19.12
N ALA A 67 -15.08 -1.87 -17.92
CA ALA A 67 -16.23 -1.25 -17.28
C ALA A 67 -15.93 0.16 -16.71
N HIS A 68 -14.65 0.50 -16.49
CA HIS A 68 -14.22 1.76 -15.91
C HIS A 68 -13.11 2.44 -16.75
N PRO A 69 -13.36 2.79 -18.02
CA PRO A 69 -12.31 3.22 -18.94
C PRO A 69 -11.64 4.55 -18.58
N GLN A 70 -12.22 5.32 -17.64
CA GLN A 70 -11.63 6.57 -17.13
C GLN A 70 -10.82 6.37 -15.86
N ALA A 71 -10.84 5.17 -15.25
CA ALA A 71 -10.06 4.89 -14.08
C ALA A 71 -8.57 4.72 -14.46
N PRO A 72 -7.63 5.27 -13.69
CA PRO A 72 -6.21 5.22 -14.01
C PRO A 72 -5.59 3.87 -13.61
N ILE A 73 -6.15 2.77 -14.11
CA ILE A 73 -5.72 1.40 -13.79
C ILE A 73 -4.74 0.90 -14.84
N ARG A 74 -3.68 0.26 -14.40
CA ARG A 74 -2.70 -0.45 -15.23
C ARG A 74 -2.57 -1.89 -14.74
N LEU A 75 -2.63 -2.84 -15.65
CA LEU A 75 -2.32 -4.24 -15.38
C LEU A 75 -0.92 -4.55 -15.93
N LEU A 76 -0.07 -5.06 -15.07
CA LEU A 76 1.29 -5.50 -15.39
C LEU A 76 1.45 -6.98 -15.06
N HIS A 77 2.35 -7.66 -15.75
CA HIS A 77 2.68 -9.07 -15.53
C HIS A 77 4.13 -9.22 -15.08
N GLN A 78 4.33 -9.85 -13.94
CA GLN A 78 5.64 -10.25 -13.45
C GLN A 78 5.83 -11.76 -13.66
N ASP A 79 6.41 -12.11 -14.82
CA ASP A 79 6.57 -13.51 -15.24
C ASP A 79 7.98 -14.06 -14.97
N ALA A 80 8.94 -13.19 -14.65
CA ALA A 80 10.33 -13.59 -14.47
C ALA A 80 10.54 -14.42 -13.20
N GLU A 81 9.93 -13.99 -12.09
CA GLU A 81 10.08 -14.62 -10.79
C GLU A 81 8.75 -14.62 -10.05
N GLN A 82 8.34 -15.77 -9.50
CA GLN A 82 7.13 -15.87 -8.71
C GLN A 82 7.42 -15.55 -7.23
N GLY A 83 6.51 -14.83 -6.59
CA GLY A 83 6.58 -14.46 -5.19
C GLY A 83 6.10 -13.03 -4.91
N LEU A 84 5.76 -12.77 -3.67
CA LEU A 84 5.24 -11.46 -3.25
C LEU A 84 6.29 -10.35 -3.45
N ILE A 85 7.54 -10.61 -3.05
CA ILE A 85 8.62 -9.64 -3.11
C ILE A 85 8.93 -9.18 -4.53
N PRO A 86 9.21 -10.08 -5.51
CA PRO A 86 9.45 -9.66 -6.89
C PRO A 86 8.24 -8.97 -7.50
N THR A 87 7.02 -9.37 -7.16
CA THR A 87 5.78 -8.75 -7.64
C THR A 87 5.61 -7.34 -7.11
N ARG A 88 5.79 -7.14 -5.80
CA ARG A 88 5.77 -5.83 -5.15
C ARG A 88 6.85 -4.90 -5.73
N ASN A 89 8.08 -5.38 -5.80
CA ASN A 89 9.21 -4.58 -6.30
C ASN A 89 8.98 -4.16 -7.75
N PHE A 90 8.46 -5.05 -8.58
CA PHE A 90 8.12 -4.76 -9.97
C PHE A 90 7.10 -3.62 -10.07
N GLY A 91 6.04 -3.67 -9.26
CA GLY A 91 5.02 -2.63 -9.21
C GLY A 91 5.55 -1.29 -8.68
N LEU A 92 6.32 -1.32 -7.58
CA LEU A 92 6.94 -0.11 -7.00
C LEU A 92 7.91 0.56 -7.98
N ASN A 93 8.68 -0.23 -8.75
CA ASN A 93 9.60 0.29 -9.78
C ASN A 93 8.87 0.85 -11.01
N ALA A 94 7.66 0.36 -11.31
CA ALA A 94 6.85 0.81 -12.44
C ALA A 94 5.99 2.05 -12.13
N ALA A 95 5.88 2.41 -10.86
CA ALA A 95 5.06 3.51 -10.40
C ALA A 95 5.71 4.87 -10.67
N THR A 96 4.87 5.88 -10.97
CA THR A 96 5.30 7.21 -11.39
C THR A 96 4.86 8.33 -10.45
N GLY A 97 4.10 8.03 -9.41
CA GLY A 97 3.66 8.99 -8.40
C GLY A 97 4.78 9.44 -7.46
N ASP A 98 4.54 10.53 -6.74
CA ASP A 98 5.45 11.05 -5.72
C ASP A 98 5.46 10.17 -4.47
N VAL A 99 4.35 9.48 -4.21
CA VAL A 99 4.13 8.56 -3.09
C VAL A 99 3.60 7.24 -3.62
N LEU A 100 4.20 6.15 -3.17
CA LEU A 100 3.94 4.77 -3.59
C LEU A 100 3.21 4.06 -2.44
N GLY A 101 1.90 3.87 -2.58
CA GLY A 101 1.09 3.12 -1.63
C GLY A 101 1.00 1.65 -2.03
N ARG A 102 1.32 0.72 -1.14
CA ARG A 102 1.18 -0.72 -1.38
C ARG A 102 0.09 -1.28 -0.49
N ILE A 103 -0.80 -2.04 -1.10
CA ILE A 103 -1.89 -2.77 -0.45
C ILE A 103 -1.99 -4.18 -1.03
N ASP A 104 -2.64 -5.10 -0.32
CA ASP A 104 -2.93 -6.43 -0.85
C ASP A 104 -4.18 -6.42 -1.74
N ALA A 105 -4.30 -7.43 -2.61
CA ALA A 105 -5.38 -7.55 -3.58
C ALA A 105 -6.77 -7.82 -2.97
N ASP A 106 -6.83 -8.12 -1.68
CA ASP A 106 -8.06 -8.26 -0.90
C ASP A 106 -8.33 -7.09 0.05
N CYS A 107 -7.58 -6.00 -0.08
CA CYS A 107 -7.74 -4.81 0.75
C CYS A 107 -8.97 -3.98 0.35
N MET A 108 -9.58 -3.35 1.36
CA MET A 108 -10.65 -2.38 1.22
C MET A 108 -10.23 -1.06 1.82
N LEU A 109 -9.76 -0.13 0.98
CA LEU A 109 -9.35 1.19 1.41
C LEU A 109 -10.52 2.01 1.92
N LYS A 110 -10.32 2.82 2.97
CA LYS A 110 -11.25 3.88 3.29
C LYS A 110 -11.35 4.90 2.15
N PRO A 111 -12.52 5.55 1.96
CA PRO A 111 -12.69 6.52 0.88
C PRO A 111 -11.73 7.72 0.90
N ASP A 112 -11.16 8.05 2.04
CA ASP A 112 -10.21 9.15 2.23
C ASP A 112 -8.73 8.71 2.29
N TRP A 113 -8.43 7.45 1.98
CA TRP A 113 -7.08 6.89 2.16
C TRP A 113 -6.03 7.62 1.32
N VAL A 114 -6.31 7.89 0.05
CA VAL A 114 -5.39 8.61 -0.86
C VAL A 114 -5.15 10.04 -0.35
N GLU A 115 -6.20 10.73 0.05
CA GLU A 115 -6.13 12.08 0.63
C GLU A 115 -5.28 12.11 1.90
N VAL A 116 -5.51 11.15 2.81
CA VAL A 116 -4.76 11.00 4.05
C VAL A 116 -3.28 10.73 3.76
N VAL A 117 -2.98 9.81 2.85
CA VAL A 117 -1.60 9.50 2.46
C VAL A 117 -0.91 10.74 1.87
N ALA A 118 -1.52 11.38 0.87
CA ALA A 118 -0.96 12.61 0.30
C ALA A 118 -0.74 13.70 1.36
N GLY A 119 -1.68 13.84 2.29
CA GLY A 119 -1.60 14.78 3.42
C GLY A 119 -0.41 14.51 4.33
N ILE A 120 -0.18 13.25 4.74
CA ILE A 120 0.96 12.87 5.59
C ILE A 120 2.28 13.36 5.00
N PHE A 121 2.54 13.07 3.73
CA PHE A 121 3.80 13.42 3.08
C PHE A 121 3.89 14.90 2.66
N THR A 122 2.77 15.60 2.59
CA THR A 122 2.73 17.05 2.35
C THR A 122 3.01 17.83 3.63
N GLU A 123 2.40 17.41 4.75
CA GLU A 123 2.53 18.06 6.06
C GLU A 123 3.89 17.78 6.70
N ASP A 124 4.46 16.59 6.44
CA ASP A 124 5.76 16.17 6.95
C ASP A 124 6.70 15.83 5.78
N ALA A 125 7.47 16.82 5.35
CA ALA A 125 8.42 16.67 4.25
C ALA A 125 9.57 15.69 4.55
N GLU A 126 9.84 15.39 5.82
CA GLU A 126 10.86 14.44 6.26
C GLU A 126 10.32 12.99 6.29
N ALA A 127 9.00 12.80 6.27
CA ALA A 127 8.42 11.47 6.22
C ALA A 127 8.81 10.75 4.91
N MET A 128 9.40 9.57 5.05
CA MET A 128 9.83 8.72 3.95
C MET A 128 9.01 7.44 3.84
N GLY A 129 8.41 7.00 4.94
CA GLY A 129 7.46 5.90 4.99
C GLY A 129 6.29 6.20 5.91
N ALA A 130 5.12 5.65 5.62
CA ALA A 130 3.93 5.78 6.44
C ALA A 130 3.16 4.46 6.50
N THR A 131 2.51 4.22 7.63
CA THR A 131 1.58 3.11 7.83
C THR A 131 0.47 3.52 8.78
N GLY A 132 -0.56 2.68 8.90
CA GLY A 132 -1.67 2.93 9.80
C GLY A 132 -2.37 1.64 10.20
N PRO A 133 -3.45 1.72 11.00
CA PRO A 133 -4.15 0.55 11.49
C PRO A 133 -4.89 -0.18 10.37
N VAL A 134 -5.14 -1.47 10.60
CA VAL A 134 -5.99 -2.28 9.73
C VAL A 134 -7.26 -2.71 10.48
N VAL A 135 -8.32 -2.99 9.73
CA VAL A 135 -9.56 -3.54 10.25
C VAL A 135 -9.93 -4.81 9.49
N TYR A 136 -10.19 -5.89 10.21
CA TYR A 136 -10.65 -7.14 9.60
C TYR A 136 -12.13 -7.00 9.22
N TYR A 137 -12.42 -6.81 7.92
CA TYR A 137 -13.78 -6.48 7.47
C TYR A 137 -14.75 -7.66 7.48
N ASP A 138 -14.26 -8.88 7.51
CA ASP A 138 -15.00 -10.14 7.55
C ASP A 138 -15.15 -10.75 8.97
N MET A 139 -14.61 -10.08 10.00
CA MET A 139 -14.75 -10.49 11.40
C MET A 139 -15.83 -9.70 12.14
N PRO A 140 -16.55 -10.33 13.12
CA PRO A 140 -17.41 -9.59 14.03
C PRO A 140 -16.59 -8.66 14.94
N GLY A 141 -17.18 -7.53 15.37
CA GLY A 141 -16.52 -6.63 16.31
C GLY A 141 -15.47 -5.70 15.69
N LYS A 142 -15.62 -5.31 14.44
CA LYS A 142 -14.69 -4.47 13.66
C LYS A 142 -14.10 -3.27 14.42
N ARG A 143 -14.90 -2.59 15.25
CA ARG A 143 -14.41 -1.43 16.05
C ARG A 143 -13.42 -1.84 17.13
N VAL A 144 -13.67 -2.95 17.82
CA VAL A 144 -12.79 -3.46 18.87
C VAL A 144 -11.50 -3.99 18.23
N GLY A 145 -11.61 -4.69 17.09
CA GLY A 145 -10.48 -5.15 16.31
C GLY A 145 -9.57 -3.99 15.86
N LEU A 146 -10.17 -2.92 15.31
CA LEU A 146 -9.44 -1.72 14.90
C LEU A 146 -8.72 -1.06 16.08
N MET A 147 -9.39 -0.92 17.24
CA MET A 147 -8.78 -0.33 18.43
C MET A 147 -7.63 -1.19 18.97
N GLY A 148 -7.77 -2.50 18.91
CA GLY A 148 -6.73 -3.45 19.30
C GLY A 148 -5.51 -3.39 18.38
N ASP A 149 -5.75 -3.41 17.07
CA ASP A 149 -4.69 -3.30 16.05
C ASP A 149 -3.96 -1.95 16.15
N ASP A 150 -4.70 -0.84 16.26
CA ASP A 150 -4.13 0.49 16.46
C ASP A 150 -3.25 0.56 17.71
N HIS A 151 -3.72 -0.02 18.83
CA HIS A 151 -2.94 -0.06 20.07
C HIS A 151 -1.64 -0.86 19.90
N VAL A 152 -1.72 -2.06 19.35
CA VAL A 152 -0.56 -2.93 19.12
C VAL A 152 0.46 -2.24 18.22
N ARG A 153 0.01 -1.71 17.07
CA ARG A 153 0.93 -1.06 16.10
C ARG A 153 1.60 0.17 16.69
N ARG A 154 0.88 0.98 17.43
CA ARG A 154 1.45 2.18 18.06
C ARG A 154 2.46 1.89 19.17
N HIS A 155 2.34 0.77 19.85
CA HIS A 155 3.14 0.49 21.05
C HIS A 155 4.16 -0.62 20.84
N THR A 156 3.87 -1.61 20.00
CA THR A 156 4.72 -2.80 19.82
C THR A 156 5.60 -2.70 18.57
N TYR A 157 5.11 -2.04 17.50
CA TYR A 157 5.86 -1.88 16.25
C TYR A 157 6.67 -0.57 16.21
N ARG A 158 7.09 -0.07 17.34
CA ARG A 158 7.98 1.10 17.42
C ARG A 158 9.43 0.65 17.39
N ALA A 159 10.20 1.29 16.51
CA ALA A 159 11.65 1.26 16.54
C ALA A 159 12.19 2.42 17.39
N ASP A 160 13.49 2.43 17.63
CA ASP A 160 14.16 3.49 18.37
C ASP A 160 13.90 4.87 17.73
N GLY A 161 13.82 5.90 18.57
CA GLY A 161 13.56 7.27 18.10
C GLY A 161 12.10 7.57 17.74
N GLY A 162 11.15 6.69 18.08
CA GLY A 162 9.71 6.90 17.83
C GLY A 162 9.27 6.55 16.40
N GLN A 163 10.15 5.96 15.61
CA GLN A 163 9.89 5.43 14.28
C GLN A 163 9.01 4.16 14.36
N VAL A 164 8.37 3.79 13.26
CA VAL A 164 7.48 2.63 13.19
C VAL A 164 7.89 1.69 12.07
N LEU A 165 7.67 0.39 12.29
CA LEU A 165 7.76 -0.60 11.22
C LEU A 165 6.50 -0.48 10.35
N LEU A 166 6.69 -0.50 9.04
CA LEU A 166 5.61 -0.45 8.06
C LEU A 166 4.88 -1.79 8.03
N PHE A 167 3.64 -1.75 7.59
CA PHE A 167 2.83 -2.96 7.42
C PHE A 167 2.41 -3.11 5.97
N GLY A 168 2.79 -4.22 5.35
CA GLY A 168 2.68 -4.46 3.92
C GLY A 168 1.29 -4.23 3.33
N SER A 169 0.23 -4.68 4.01
CA SER A 169 -1.14 -4.47 3.54
C SER A 169 -1.63 -3.01 3.64
N ASN A 170 -0.88 -2.13 4.32
CA ASN A 170 -1.25 -0.72 4.51
C ASN A 170 0.01 0.13 4.68
N MET A 171 0.82 0.27 3.64
CA MET A 171 2.02 1.10 3.68
C MET A 171 2.09 2.07 2.52
N ALA A 172 2.78 3.19 2.74
CA ALA A 172 3.13 4.14 1.71
C ALA A 172 4.58 4.59 1.88
N LEU A 173 5.26 4.80 0.77
CA LEU A 173 6.65 5.22 0.70
C LEU A 173 6.76 6.47 -0.17
N ARG A 174 7.61 7.43 0.20
CA ARG A 174 8.02 8.44 -0.75
C ARG A 174 8.81 7.77 -1.88
N ALA A 175 8.53 8.10 -3.14
CA ALA A 175 9.18 7.47 -4.29
C ALA A 175 10.71 7.56 -4.21
N THR A 176 11.23 8.70 -3.73
CA THR A 176 12.68 8.88 -3.52
C THR A 176 13.27 7.95 -2.46
N ALA A 177 12.47 7.58 -1.44
CA ALA A 177 12.92 6.63 -0.42
C ALA A 177 12.99 5.21 -1.01
N TRP A 178 11.95 4.80 -1.77
CA TRP A 178 11.97 3.52 -2.47
C TRP A 178 13.18 3.38 -3.39
N HIS A 179 13.41 4.37 -4.26
CA HIS A 179 14.55 4.32 -5.20
C HIS A 179 15.93 4.23 -4.54
N ARG A 180 16.04 4.65 -3.27
CA ARG A 180 17.30 4.52 -2.54
C ARG A 180 17.56 3.13 -1.98
N ILE A 181 16.49 2.35 -1.72
CA ILE A 181 16.62 1.03 -1.10
C ILE A 181 16.28 -0.12 -2.06
N ALA A 182 15.74 0.17 -3.24
CA ALA A 182 15.19 -0.83 -4.17
C ALA A 182 16.18 -1.94 -4.54
N ASP A 183 17.46 -1.60 -4.68
CA ASP A 183 18.51 -2.56 -5.03
C ASP A 183 19.09 -3.29 -3.80
N GLU A 184 18.74 -2.84 -2.58
CA GLU A 184 19.29 -3.35 -1.33
C GLU A 184 18.29 -4.26 -0.59
N VAL A 185 16.96 -4.09 -0.85
CA VAL A 185 15.93 -4.91 -0.20
C VAL A 185 16.12 -6.39 -0.53
N CYS A 186 16.01 -7.23 0.50
CA CYS A 186 16.26 -8.66 0.40
C CYS A 186 15.29 -9.31 -0.61
N PRO A 187 15.79 -10.10 -1.56
CA PRO A 187 14.93 -10.89 -2.44
C PRO A 187 14.25 -12.07 -1.73
N ASP A 188 14.67 -12.39 -0.51
CA ASP A 188 14.14 -13.43 0.40
C ASP A 188 13.68 -14.72 -0.31
N LYS A 189 14.57 -15.34 -1.05
CA LYS A 189 14.29 -16.57 -1.81
C LYS A 189 13.91 -17.77 -0.94
N GLU A 190 14.17 -17.69 0.36
CA GLU A 190 13.89 -18.75 1.34
C GLU A 190 12.61 -18.49 2.16
N ASP A 191 11.91 -17.38 1.90
CA ASP A 191 10.66 -16.97 2.59
C ASP A 191 10.80 -17.00 4.14
N VAL A 192 11.93 -16.52 4.64
CA VAL A 192 12.24 -16.47 6.07
C VAL A 192 12.04 -15.09 6.70
N MET A 193 11.86 -14.04 5.89
CA MET A 193 11.72 -12.67 6.36
C MET A 193 10.39 -12.06 5.89
N HIS A 194 9.75 -11.33 6.78
CA HIS A 194 8.62 -10.48 6.40
C HIS A 194 9.12 -9.30 5.56
N GLU A 195 8.63 -9.20 4.34
CA GLU A 195 9.10 -8.27 3.31
C GLU A 195 8.86 -6.78 3.66
N ASP A 196 7.87 -6.48 4.48
CA ASP A 196 7.57 -5.15 5.00
C ASP A 196 8.51 -4.75 6.15
N ILE A 197 8.93 -5.71 6.95
CA ILE A 197 9.96 -5.50 7.98
C ILE A 197 11.30 -5.21 7.30
N ASP A 198 11.67 -5.95 6.26
CA ASP A 198 12.92 -5.71 5.52
C ASP A 198 12.97 -4.28 4.94
N VAL A 199 11.92 -3.86 4.26
CA VAL A 199 11.79 -2.47 3.77
C VAL A 199 11.94 -1.47 4.92
N SER A 200 11.29 -1.73 6.05
CA SER A 200 11.35 -0.85 7.22
C SER A 200 12.77 -0.73 7.77
N LEU A 201 13.49 -1.85 7.88
CA LEU A 201 14.86 -1.88 8.40
C LEU A 201 15.82 -1.13 7.48
N HIS A 202 15.67 -1.23 6.15
CA HIS A 202 16.48 -0.46 5.20
C HIS A 202 16.24 1.05 5.34
N LEU A 203 14.97 1.48 5.47
CA LEU A 203 14.65 2.90 5.72
C LEU A 203 15.27 3.39 7.02
N LEU A 204 15.10 2.63 8.11
CA LEU A 204 15.64 2.98 9.43
C LEU A 204 17.17 3.01 9.43
N GLY A 205 17.81 2.06 8.76
CA GLY A 205 19.27 1.99 8.62
C GLY A 205 19.86 3.21 7.91
N LEU A 206 19.10 3.84 7.03
CA LEU A 206 19.45 5.09 6.36
C LEU A 206 19.03 6.36 7.12
N GLY A 207 18.46 6.21 8.34
CA GLY A 207 17.95 7.32 9.13
C GLY A 207 16.70 7.98 8.54
N MET A 208 15.98 7.28 7.66
CA MET A 208 14.76 7.77 7.02
C MET A 208 13.59 7.67 8.00
N LYS A 209 12.82 8.76 8.10
CA LYS A 209 11.68 8.85 9.03
C LYS A 209 10.50 8.04 8.55
N THR A 210 9.99 7.16 9.42
CA THR A 210 8.71 6.46 9.24
C THR A 210 7.67 6.98 10.23
N VAL A 211 6.43 7.12 9.78
CA VAL A 211 5.35 7.69 10.58
C VAL A 211 4.13 6.77 10.66
N TYR A 212 3.43 6.83 11.78
CA TYR A 212 2.17 6.13 11.99
C TYR A 212 1.00 7.12 11.99
N SER A 213 0.00 6.88 11.15
CA SER A 213 -1.21 7.68 11.10
C SER A 213 -2.45 6.86 11.41
N GLN A 214 -3.16 7.20 12.48
CA GLN A 214 -4.45 6.57 12.83
C GLN A 214 -5.53 6.79 11.76
N ARG A 215 -5.36 7.77 10.89
CA ARG A 215 -6.30 8.07 9.80
C ARG A 215 -6.07 7.19 8.57
N MET A 216 -4.86 6.65 8.38
CA MET A 216 -4.51 5.78 7.26
C MET A 216 -5.03 4.37 7.51
N ILE A 217 -6.36 4.16 7.34
CA ILE A 217 -7.03 2.91 7.67
C ILE A 217 -7.27 2.07 6.40
N CYS A 218 -6.88 0.80 6.47
CA CYS A 218 -7.16 -0.21 5.44
C CYS A 218 -7.96 -1.37 6.03
N GLY A 219 -9.01 -1.80 5.31
CA GLY A 219 -9.70 -3.06 5.59
C GLY A 219 -8.92 -4.22 4.98
N ILE A 220 -8.73 -5.30 5.75
CA ILE A 220 -8.09 -6.53 5.28
C ILE A 220 -8.99 -7.73 5.57
N SER A 221 -8.80 -8.84 4.83
CA SER A 221 -9.51 -10.09 5.12
C SER A 221 -8.79 -10.88 6.21
N ALA A 222 -9.57 -11.49 7.11
CA ALA A 222 -9.04 -12.39 8.14
C ALA A 222 -8.71 -13.79 7.60
N ARG A 223 -9.03 -14.09 6.32
CA ARG A 223 -8.81 -15.44 5.72
C ARG A 223 -7.39 -15.96 5.85
N ARG A 224 -6.39 -15.07 5.85
CA ARG A 224 -4.96 -15.43 5.98
C ARG A 224 -4.55 -15.73 7.42
N MET A 225 -5.38 -15.41 8.42
CA MET A 225 -5.13 -15.80 9.81
C MET A 225 -5.30 -17.31 10.03
N ASP A 226 -6.16 -17.97 9.22
CA ASP A 226 -6.42 -19.41 9.30
C ASP A 226 -5.47 -20.24 8.44
N THR A 227 -4.81 -19.65 7.46
CA THR A 227 -3.77 -20.30 6.66
C THR A 227 -2.41 -20.05 7.28
N SER A 228 -2.02 -20.96 8.19
CA SER A 228 -0.63 -21.17 8.59
C SER A 228 0.28 -21.04 7.37
N PHE A 229 1.24 -20.12 7.37
CA PHE A 229 2.48 -19.95 6.60
C PHE A 229 2.76 -20.74 5.29
N LYS A 230 1.78 -21.43 4.72
CA LYS A 230 1.96 -22.40 3.61
C LYS A 230 1.40 -21.99 2.27
N SER A 231 0.97 -20.78 2.03
CA SER A 231 0.22 -20.42 0.82
C SER A 231 0.98 -19.62 -0.23
N PHE A 232 2.32 -19.63 -0.21
CA PHE A 232 3.17 -19.07 -1.26
C PHE A 232 4.19 -20.10 -1.80
N HIS A 233 3.85 -21.39 -1.77
CA HIS A 233 4.63 -22.43 -2.43
C HIS A 233 3.95 -22.92 -3.69
#